data_8b3f1693679af87055f526684c169a14
#
_entry.id   8b3f1693679af87055f526684c169a14
#
_cell.length_a   1.000
_cell.length_b   1.000
_cell.length_c   1.000
_cell.angle_alpha   90.00
_cell.angle_beta   90.00
_cell.angle_gamma   90.00
#
_symmetry.space_group_name_H-M   'P 1'
#
loop_
_entity.id
_entity.type
_entity.pdbx_description
1 polymer ?
#
loop_
_entity_poly.entity_id
_entity_poly.type
_entity_poly.pdbx_seq_one_letter_code
_entity_poly.pdbx_strand_id
1 'polypeptide(L)'
;MVSAMIAIRDLGLPQPGCGWCISPWVDLEAIGETMSTKAAADPTVQKASILDMARMYLNGGDPRSPLAAPIYADLTGLAPLLIQVGAAETLLDDAIRLAKAAGTADVRVDLQIWPEMIHVWHLFHPELSAGRRAIEEAGSFIRAMTAG
;
A
#
# COMPACT_ATOMS: atom_id res chain seq x y z
N MET A 1 1.90 7.65 0.72
CA MET A 1 3.36 7.47 0.87
C MET A 1 4.01 7.25 -0.49
N VAL A 2 3.67 6.25 -1.30
CA VAL A 2 4.31 5.97 -2.62
C VAL A 2 4.29 7.20 -3.54
N SER A 3 3.14 7.87 -3.68
CA SER A 3 3.03 9.12 -4.45
C SER A 3 4.00 10.23 -4.00
N ALA A 4 4.23 10.33 -2.69
CA ALA A 4 5.22 11.29 -2.16
C ALA A 4 6.65 10.90 -2.56
N MET A 5 6.99 9.61 -2.54
CA MET A 5 8.30 9.13 -2.99
C MET A 5 8.52 9.39 -4.49
N ILE A 6 7.49 9.19 -5.32
CA ILE A 6 7.51 9.53 -6.75
C ILE A 6 7.78 11.03 -6.92
N ALA A 7 7.03 11.90 -6.23
CA ALA A 7 7.19 13.34 -6.33
C ALA A 7 8.59 13.81 -5.85
N ILE A 8 9.12 13.21 -4.77
CA ILE A 8 10.47 13.47 -4.25
C ILE A 8 11.52 13.12 -5.31
N ARG A 9 11.41 11.93 -5.94
CA ARG A 9 12.31 11.51 -7.01
C ARG A 9 12.27 12.48 -8.20
N ASP A 10 11.05 12.81 -8.67
CA ASP A 10 10.85 13.63 -9.86
C ASP A 10 11.33 15.09 -9.65
N LEU A 11 11.37 15.55 -8.39
CA LEU A 11 11.97 16.82 -7.99
C LEU A 11 13.49 16.73 -7.79
N GLY A 12 14.11 15.57 -7.96
CA GLY A 12 15.55 15.38 -7.73
C GLY A 12 15.96 15.50 -6.26
N LEU A 13 15.03 15.35 -5.33
CA LEU A 13 15.29 15.39 -3.90
C LEU A 13 15.78 14.04 -3.36
N PRO A 14 16.55 14.03 -2.25
CA PRO A 14 16.97 12.78 -1.63
C PRO A 14 15.78 11.90 -1.26
N GLN A 15 15.82 10.63 -1.71
CA GLN A 15 14.82 9.64 -1.35
C GLN A 15 14.88 9.29 0.15
N PRO A 16 13.75 8.93 0.80
CA PRO A 16 13.79 8.33 2.13
C PRO A 16 14.55 7.00 2.09
N GLY A 17 15.07 6.53 3.21
CA GLY A 17 15.79 5.24 3.27
C GLY A 17 14.92 4.04 2.89
N CYS A 18 13.61 4.12 3.12
CA CYS A 18 12.61 3.11 2.71
C CYS A 18 11.19 3.67 2.82
N GLY A 19 10.20 2.89 2.33
CA GLY A 19 8.78 3.14 2.52
C GLY A 19 8.07 1.98 3.21
N TRP A 20 7.18 2.26 4.16
CA TRP A 20 6.29 1.28 4.78
C TRP A 20 4.84 1.55 4.37
N CYS A 21 4.25 0.62 3.62
CA CYS A 21 2.85 0.64 3.17
C CYS A 21 2.01 -0.29 4.05
N ILE A 22 1.01 0.25 4.71
CA ILE A 22 0.04 -0.50 5.51
C ILE A 22 -1.27 -0.54 4.75
N SER A 23 -1.71 -1.73 4.33
CA SER A 23 -2.97 -1.92 3.60
C SER A 23 -3.18 -0.86 2.49
N PRO A 24 -2.23 -0.72 1.54
CA PRO A 24 -2.22 0.42 0.63
C PRO A 24 -3.40 0.40 -0.33
N TRP A 25 -4.14 1.51 -0.42
CA TRP A 25 -5.06 1.79 -1.51
C TRP A 25 -4.30 2.58 -2.58
N VAL A 26 -4.11 1.98 -3.75
CA VAL A 26 -3.26 2.53 -4.83
C VAL A 26 -3.94 2.51 -6.21
N ASP A 27 -5.17 1.99 -6.28
CA ASP A 27 -6.00 1.92 -7.48
C ASP A 27 -7.35 2.62 -7.26
N LEU A 28 -7.53 3.80 -7.84
CA LEU A 28 -8.76 4.57 -7.68
C LEU A 28 -9.94 4.07 -8.54
N GLU A 29 -9.69 3.08 -9.42
CA GLU A 29 -10.75 2.40 -10.20
C GLU A 29 -11.32 1.20 -9.45
N ALA A 30 -10.68 0.74 -8.37
CA ALA A 30 -11.09 -0.41 -7.56
C ALA A 30 -11.36 -1.67 -8.41
N ILE A 31 -10.46 -1.96 -9.36
CA ILE A 31 -10.60 -3.08 -10.30
C ILE A 31 -10.01 -4.40 -9.78
N GLY A 32 -9.34 -4.39 -8.62
CA GLY A 32 -8.80 -5.59 -8.00
C GLY A 32 -9.91 -6.65 -7.76
N GLU A 33 -9.62 -7.92 -8.01
CA GLU A 33 -10.58 -9.02 -7.83
C GLU A 33 -11.04 -9.14 -6.36
N THR A 34 -10.13 -8.84 -5.42
CA THR A 34 -10.42 -8.90 -3.98
C THR A 34 -11.45 -7.88 -3.53
N MET A 35 -11.71 -6.81 -4.30
CA MET A 35 -12.83 -5.90 -4.09
C MET A 35 -14.20 -6.61 -4.05
N SER A 36 -14.29 -7.77 -4.69
CA SER A 36 -15.50 -8.59 -4.71
C SER A 36 -15.35 -9.84 -3.85
N THR A 37 -14.24 -10.56 -4.00
CA THR A 37 -14.05 -11.86 -3.36
C THR A 37 -13.81 -11.77 -1.86
N LYS A 38 -13.34 -10.61 -1.36
CA LYS A 38 -13.11 -10.34 0.08
C LYS A 38 -14.15 -9.40 0.70
N ALA A 39 -15.14 -8.92 -0.06
CA ALA A 39 -16.13 -7.95 0.43
C ALA A 39 -16.88 -8.41 1.69
N ALA A 40 -17.19 -9.70 1.81
CA ALA A 40 -17.88 -10.27 2.98
C ALA A 40 -16.95 -10.42 4.20
N ALA A 41 -15.64 -10.48 4.00
CA ALA A 41 -14.64 -10.64 5.06
C ALA A 41 -14.09 -9.30 5.57
N ASP A 42 -14.14 -8.25 4.76
CA ASP A 42 -13.65 -6.92 5.12
C ASP A 42 -14.77 -6.07 5.74
N PRO A 43 -14.73 -5.79 7.05
CA PRO A 43 -15.74 -4.97 7.70
C PRO A 43 -15.57 -3.46 7.47
N THR A 44 -14.46 -3.03 6.88
CA THR A 44 -14.04 -1.62 6.84
C THR A 44 -14.04 -1.03 5.44
N VAL A 45 -13.49 -1.74 4.46
CA VAL A 45 -13.34 -1.21 3.10
C VAL A 45 -14.30 -1.92 2.15
N GLN A 46 -15.18 -1.13 1.52
CA GLN A 46 -16.14 -1.64 0.54
C GLN A 46 -15.99 -0.89 -0.78
N LYS A 47 -16.12 -1.61 -1.90
CA LYS A 47 -15.93 -1.06 -3.25
C LYS A 47 -16.73 0.22 -3.50
N ALA A 48 -18.01 0.25 -3.11
CA ALA A 48 -18.84 1.43 -3.30
C ALA A 48 -18.29 2.66 -2.57
N SER A 49 -17.89 2.49 -1.31
CA SER A 49 -17.37 3.57 -0.47
C SER A 49 -16.05 4.15 -1.02
N ILE A 50 -15.12 3.29 -1.45
CA ILE A 50 -13.84 3.80 -1.97
C ILE A 50 -13.99 4.45 -3.34
N LEU A 51 -14.93 4.00 -4.18
CA LEU A 51 -15.25 4.68 -5.45
C LEU A 51 -15.87 6.07 -5.20
N ASP A 52 -16.69 6.22 -4.16
CA ASP A 52 -17.22 7.52 -3.76
C ASP A 52 -16.09 8.44 -3.27
N MET A 53 -15.19 7.93 -2.43
CA MET A 53 -14.02 8.68 -1.97
C MET A 53 -13.09 9.06 -3.13
N ALA A 54 -12.86 8.14 -4.08
CA ALA A 54 -12.07 8.41 -5.28
C ALA A 54 -12.67 9.56 -6.11
N ARG A 55 -13.99 9.54 -6.33
CA ARG A 55 -14.70 10.62 -7.06
C ARG A 55 -14.54 11.97 -6.35
N MET A 56 -14.71 12.00 -5.03
CA MET A 56 -14.53 13.23 -4.25
C MET A 56 -13.08 13.74 -4.30
N TYR A 57 -12.11 12.84 -4.16
CA TYR A 57 -10.69 13.21 -4.21
C TYR A 57 -10.26 13.74 -5.57
N LEU A 58 -10.68 13.06 -6.63
CA LEU A 58 -10.30 13.40 -8.01
C LEU A 58 -11.02 14.64 -8.54
N ASN A 59 -12.22 14.96 -8.03
CA ASN A 59 -13.04 16.08 -8.50
C ASN A 59 -13.10 16.18 -10.04
N GLY A 60 -13.33 15.06 -10.71
CA GLY A 60 -13.37 14.93 -12.17
C GLY A 60 -12.02 14.69 -12.84
N GLY A 61 -10.93 14.56 -12.09
CA GLY A 61 -9.62 14.20 -12.61
C GLY A 61 -9.51 12.72 -13.01
N ASP A 62 -8.40 12.38 -13.68
CA ASP A 62 -8.11 11.02 -14.15
C ASP A 62 -7.82 10.06 -12.97
N PRO A 63 -8.59 8.95 -12.82
CA PRO A 63 -8.35 7.96 -11.77
C PRO A 63 -7.01 7.22 -11.93
N ARG A 64 -6.38 7.30 -13.10
CA ARG A 64 -5.05 6.73 -13.38
C ARG A 64 -3.91 7.74 -13.27
N SER A 65 -4.21 8.96 -12.80
CA SER A 65 -3.16 9.95 -12.56
C SER A 65 -2.06 9.36 -11.65
N PRO A 66 -0.77 9.39 -12.05
CA PRO A 66 0.33 8.70 -11.35
C PRO A 66 0.50 9.09 -9.88
N LEU A 67 0.20 10.33 -9.53
CA LEU A 67 0.27 10.78 -8.13
C LEU A 67 -0.98 10.47 -7.32
N ALA A 68 -2.11 10.18 -7.99
CA ALA A 68 -3.34 9.75 -7.32
C ALA A 68 -3.41 8.22 -7.19
N ALA A 69 -3.03 7.51 -8.24
CA ALA A 69 -3.02 6.04 -8.32
C ALA A 69 -1.62 5.54 -8.69
N PRO A 70 -0.70 5.41 -7.72
CA PRO A 70 0.72 5.17 -7.97
C PRO A 70 1.04 3.82 -8.62
N ILE A 71 0.11 2.88 -8.70
CA ILE A 71 0.31 1.64 -9.47
C ILE A 71 0.43 1.89 -10.99
N TYR A 72 0.00 3.05 -11.48
CA TYR A 72 0.12 3.45 -12.89
C TYR A 72 1.33 4.37 -13.15
N ALA A 73 2.12 4.65 -12.11
CA ALA A 73 3.32 5.45 -12.22
C ALA A 73 4.54 4.62 -12.61
N ASP A 74 5.56 5.28 -13.13
CA ASP A 74 6.92 4.73 -13.14
C ASP A 74 7.46 4.71 -11.69
N LEU A 75 7.80 3.53 -11.20
CA LEU A 75 8.33 3.32 -9.85
C LEU A 75 9.85 3.17 -9.83
N THR A 76 10.52 3.27 -10.97
CA THR A 76 11.98 3.16 -11.08
C THR A 76 12.68 4.17 -10.15
N GLY A 77 13.71 3.71 -9.44
CA GLY A 77 14.52 4.57 -8.57
C GLY A 77 13.89 4.93 -7.22
N LEU A 78 12.74 4.34 -6.87
CA LEU A 78 12.21 4.47 -5.51
C LEU A 78 13.05 3.68 -4.51
N ALA A 79 13.06 4.15 -3.27
CA ALA A 79 13.67 3.43 -2.15
C ALA A 79 12.90 2.12 -1.84
N PRO A 80 13.54 1.16 -1.11
CA PRO A 80 12.91 -0.11 -0.75
C PRO A 80 11.54 0.03 -0.09
N LEU A 81 10.62 -0.89 -0.40
CA LEU A 81 9.25 -0.91 0.13
C LEU A 81 9.01 -2.13 1.01
N LEU A 82 8.48 -1.91 2.20
CA LEU A 82 7.74 -2.92 2.96
C LEU A 82 6.25 -2.70 2.73
N ILE A 83 5.54 -3.73 2.29
CA ILE A 83 4.09 -3.71 2.06
C ILE A 83 3.47 -4.76 2.98
N GLN A 84 2.65 -4.33 3.93
CA GLN A 84 1.89 -5.21 4.82
C GLN A 84 0.41 -5.09 4.51
N VAL A 85 -0.25 -6.25 4.27
CA VAL A 85 -1.67 -6.33 3.91
C VAL A 85 -2.33 -7.54 4.55
N GLY A 86 -3.57 -7.41 4.98
CA GLY A 86 -4.38 -8.49 5.52
C GLY A 86 -4.93 -9.39 4.42
N ALA A 87 -5.00 -10.71 4.68
CA ALA A 87 -5.62 -11.65 3.74
C ALA A 87 -7.16 -11.56 3.73
N ALA A 88 -7.76 -10.90 4.72
CA ALA A 88 -9.21 -10.73 4.87
C ALA A 88 -9.68 -9.31 4.47
N GLU A 89 -8.92 -8.59 3.65
CA GLU A 89 -9.30 -7.25 3.20
C GLU A 89 -9.46 -7.13 1.69
N THR A 90 -10.30 -6.19 1.27
CA THR A 90 -10.60 -5.93 -0.15
C THR A 90 -9.41 -5.33 -0.91
N LEU A 91 -8.48 -4.65 -0.23
CA LEU A 91 -7.28 -4.03 -0.82
C LEU A 91 -6.10 -5.01 -0.98
N LEU A 92 -6.31 -6.32 -0.79
CA LEU A 92 -5.26 -7.32 -0.96
C LEU A 92 -4.65 -7.28 -2.37
N ASP A 93 -5.47 -7.19 -3.42
CA ASP A 93 -4.96 -7.09 -4.80
C ASP A 93 -4.21 -5.78 -5.06
N ASP A 94 -4.62 -4.67 -4.44
CA ASP A 94 -3.91 -3.39 -4.57
C ASP A 94 -2.46 -3.54 -4.07
N ALA A 95 -2.28 -4.19 -2.91
CA ALA A 95 -0.96 -4.45 -2.34
C ALA A 95 -0.11 -5.39 -3.22
N ILE A 96 -0.71 -6.47 -3.73
CA ILE A 96 -0.04 -7.43 -4.61
C ILE A 96 0.37 -6.76 -5.94
N ARG A 97 -0.53 -5.98 -6.53
CA ARG A 97 -0.27 -5.25 -7.79
C ARG A 97 0.80 -4.18 -7.61
N LEU A 98 0.79 -3.46 -6.47
CA LEU A 98 1.86 -2.51 -6.11
C LEU A 98 3.20 -3.23 -5.98
N ALA A 99 3.25 -4.35 -5.26
CA ALA A 99 4.47 -5.12 -5.09
C ALA A 99 5.02 -5.62 -6.44
N LYS A 100 4.14 -6.10 -7.32
CA LYS A 100 4.51 -6.51 -8.68
C LYS A 100 5.05 -5.34 -9.48
N ALA A 101 4.38 -4.19 -9.49
CA ALA A 101 4.79 -3.00 -10.24
C ALA A 101 6.17 -2.51 -9.77
N ALA A 102 6.38 -2.41 -8.45
CA ALA A 102 7.63 -1.98 -7.85
C ALA A 102 8.77 -2.97 -8.15
N GLY A 103 8.53 -4.29 -7.97
CA GLY A 103 9.54 -5.32 -8.29
C GLY A 103 9.89 -5.36 -9.78
N THR A 104 8.94 -5.08 -10.68
CA THR A 104 9.20 -4.98 -12.13
C THR A 104 10.06 -3.75 -12.48
N ALA A 105 10.02 -2.71 -11.66
CA ALA A 105 10.81 -1.49 -11.76
C ALA A 105 12.15 -1.57 -10.98
N ASP A 106 12.62 -2.78 -10.66
CA ASP A 106 13.86 -3.05 -9.90
C ASP A 106 13.88 -2.42 -8.49
N VAL A 107 12.71 -2.11 -7.92
CA VAL A 107 12.60 -1.66 -6.52
C VAL A 107 12.58 -2.89 -5.62
N ARG A 108 13.40 -2.90 -4.57
CA ARG A 108 13.35 -3.93 -3.54
C ARG A 108 12.02 -3.87 -2.80
N VAL A 109 11.28 -4.99 -2.77
CA VAL A 109 9.99 -5.10 -2.11
C VAL A 109 9.99 -6.27 -1.13
N ASP A 110 9.52 -6.01 0.09
CA ASP A 110 9.13 -7.03 1.05
C ASP A 110 7.60 -6.99 1.18
N LEU A 111 6.90 -7.97 0.59
CA LEU A 111 5.45 -8.11 0.66
C LEU A 111 5.06 -9.12 1.72
N GLN A 112 4.31 -8.69 2.72
CA GLN A 112 3.81 -9.52 3.81
C GLN A 112 2.29 -9.56 3.77
N ILE A 113 1.74 -10.75 3.44
CA ILE A 113 0.30 -11.03 3.48
C ILE A 113 0.00 -11.74 4.80
N TRP A 114 -0.80 -11.11 5.67
CA TRP A 114 -1.09 -11.61 7.00
C TRP A 114 -2.43 -12.37 7.02
N PRO A 115 -2.42 -13.70 7.27
CA PRO A 115 -3.65 -14.50 7.34
C PRO A 115 -4.63 -13.95 8.37
N GLU A 116 -5.92 -13.97 8.03
CA GLU A 116 -7.05 -13.56 8.88
C GLU A 116 -7.08 -12.06 9.26
N MET A 117 -6.06 -11.28 8.92
CA MET A 117 -6.02 -9.87 9.26
C MET A 117 -6.89 -9.05 8.30
N ILE A 118 -7.59 -8.09 8.90
CA ILE A 118 -8.43 -7.10 8.21
C ILE A 118 -7.63 -5.83 7.89
N HIS A 119 -8.27 -4.87 7.23
CA HIS A 119 -7.66 -3.59 6.87
C HIS A 119 -7.08 -2.86 8.10
N VAL A 120 -5.80 -2.50 8.02
CA VAL A 120 -5.05 -1.74 9.04
C VAL A 120 -5.12 -2.37 10.45
N TRP A 121 -5.05 -3.71 10.56
CA TRP A 121 -5.08 -4.42 11.85
C TRP A 121 -4.01 -3.94 12.86
N HIS A 122 -3.02 -3.23 12.38
CA HIS A 122 -1.98 -2.58 13.19
C HIS A 122 -2.57 -1.66 14.28
N LEU A 123 -3.72 -1.03 14.01
CA LEU A 123 -4.40 -0.15 14.97
C LEU A 123 -4.84 -0.90 16.24
N PHE A 124 -5.02 -2.21 16.15
CA PHE A 124 -5.43 -3.06 17.28
C PHE A 124 -4.22 -3.64 18.04
N HIS A 125 -3.03 -3.09 17.84
CA HIS A 125 -1.80 -3.60 18.46
C HIS A 125 -1.85 -3.71 20.01
N PRO A 126 -2.60 -2.91 20.77
CA PRO A 126 -2.66 -3.09 22.21
C PRO A 126 -3.24 -4.46 22.61
N GLU A 127 -4.27 -4.94 21.90
CA GLU A 127 -4.99 -6.18 22.17
C GLU A 127 -4.55 -7.32 21.25
N LEU A 128 -4.14 -7.01 20.01
CA LEU A 128 -3.84 -7.98 18.95
C LEU A 128 -2.33 -8.23 18.81
N SER A 129 -1.89 -9.44 19.13
CA SER A 129 -0.47 -9.82 19.00
C SER A 129 0.06 -9.74 17.55
N ALA A 130 -0.80 -10.02 16.55
CA ALA A 130 -0.46 -9.87 15.15
C ALA A 130 -0.15 -8.41 14.78
N GLY A 131 -0.89 -7.44 15.35
CA GLY A 131 -0.61 -6.02 15.18
C GLY A 131 0.75 -5.63 15.74
N ARG A 132 1.08 -6.08 16.97
CA ARG A 132 2.41 -5.83 17.56
C ARG A 132 3.54 -6.40 16.71
N ARG A 133 3.42 -7.67 16.28
CA ARG A 133 4.46 -8.32 15.45
C ARG A 133 4.65 -7.59 14.12
N ALA A 134 3.57 -7.19 13.45
CA ALA A 134 3.66 -6.45 12.20
C ALA A 134 4.42 -5.13 12.36
N ILE A 135 4.17 -4.39 13.45
CA ILE A 135 4.87 -3.14 13.77
C ILE A 135 6.36 -3.41 14.11
N GLU A 136 6.65 -4.48 14.86
CA GLU A 136 8.03 -4.88 15.20
C GLU A 136 8.84 -5.26 13.96
N GLU A 137 8.24 -6.00 13.04
CA GLU A 137 8.84 -6.37 11.75
C GLU A 137 9.08 -5.13 10.88
N ALA A 138 8.13 -4.20 10.84
CA ALA A 138 8.31 -2.93 10.14
C ALA A 138 9.44 -2.09 10.75
N GLY A 139 9.52 -2.02 12.07
CA GLY A 139 10.62 -1.37 12.76
C GLY A 139 11.98 -1.99 12.44
N SER A 140 12.05 -3.31 12.32
CA SER A 140 13.27 -4.04 11.94
C SER A 140 13.65 -3.77 10.49
N PHE A 141 12.68 -3.76 9.58
CA PHE A 141 12.91 -3.40 8.18
C PHE A 141 13.45 -1.96 8.06
N ILE A 142 12.80 -0.99 8.72
CA ILE A 142 13.23 0.41 8.69
C ILE A 142 14.66 0.55 9.19
N ARG A 143 14.99 -0.05 10.34
CA ARG A 143 16.37 -0.02 10.86
C ARG A 143 17.38 -0.60 9.88
N ALA A 144 17.05 -1.74 9.25
CA ALA A 144 17.95 -2.39 8.29
C ALA A 144 18.17 -1.53 7.03
N MET A 145 17.20 -0.73 6.62
CA MET A 145 17.28 0.12 5.42
C MET A 145 17.90 1.50 5.71
N THR A 146 17.93 1.93 6.98
CA THR A 146 18.45 3.26 7.37
C THR A 146 19.76 3.21 8.15
N ALA A 147 20.21 2.02 8.55
CA ALA A 147 21.55 1.82 9.13
C ALA A 147 22.59 1.81 8.00
N GLY A 148 23.02 2.97 7.57
CA GLY A 148 24.10 3.21 6.61
C GLY A 148 25.28 3.92 7.26
#